data_f684a5d9447b435f141b34921e94e68e
#
_entry.id   f684a5d9447b435f141b34921e94e68e
#
_cell.length_a   1.000
_cell.length_b   1.000
_cell.length_c   1.000
_cell.angle_alpha   90.00
_cell.angle_beta   90.00
_cell.angle_gamma   90.00
#
_symmetry.space_group_name_H-M   'P 1'
#
loop_
_entity.id
_entity.type
_entity.pdbx_description
1 polymer ?
#
loop_
_entity_poly.entity_id
_entity_poly.type
_entity_poly.pdbx_seq_one_letter_code
_entity_poly.pdbx_strand_id
1 'polypeptide(L)'
;MKGRQFPGLVDNAHWNRVSALIWALDEARRVGGKYAAQVIANSKALAKSLHEGGVPVKCVDYGFTRSHQVFLDMKDTKEIESFAQRLEDANIIVDHGIRIGTCEVTRRGMKPRDMERVAELIVRVYKGEEPAKVRREATKLRRQFNRILYT
;
A
#
# COMPACT_ATOMS: atom_id res chain seq x y z
N MET A 1 32.79 -18.62 7.77
CA MET A 1 31.91 -17.52 7.32
C MET A 1 32.38 -16.10 7.67
N LYS A 2 33.43 -15.95 8.53
CA LYS A 2 33.89 -14.60 8.98
C LYS A 2 34.56 -13.72 7.91
N GLY A 3 34.92 -14.23 6.74
CA GLY A 3 35.70 -13.49 5.73
C GLY A 3 34.89 -12.94 4.54
N ARG A 4 33.57 -13.10 4.52
CA ARG A 4 32.73 -12.66 3.38
C ARG A 4 31.87 -11.42 3.63
N GLN A 5 31.84 -10.89 4.85
CA GLN A 5 31.04 -9.70 5.15
C GLN A 5 31.76 -8.42 4.72
N PHE A 6 33.06 -8.32 4.95
CA PHE A 6 33.90 -7.18 4.52
C PHE A 6 35.22 -7.70 3.99
N PRO A 7 35.69 -7.31 2.81
CA PRO A 7 35.07 -6.35 1.86
C PRO A 7 34.13 -6.98 0.82
N GLY A 8 33.37 -8.01 1.09
CA GLY A 8 32.58 -8.70 0.09
C GLY A 8 31.13 -8.21 -0.02
N LEU A 9 30.34 -8.40 1.06
CA LEU A 9 28.91 -8.06 1.07
C LEU A 9 28.62 -6.68 1.68
N VAL A 10 29.54 -6.17 2.50
CA VAL A 10 29.42 -4.88 3.16
C VAL A 10 30.70 -4.10 2.94
N ASP A 11 30.56 -2.87 2.46
CA ASP A 11 31.70 -2.00 2.18
C ASP A 11 32.13 -1.23 3.45
N ASN A 12 31.18 -0.68 4.18
CA ASN A 12 31.42 0.08 5.41
C ASN A 12 30.32 -0.14 6.46
N ALA A 13 30.66 0.13 7.73
CA ALA A 13 29.67 0.24 8.80
C ALA A 13 28.96 1.60 8.72
N HIS A 14 27.69 1.60 8.38
CA HIS A 14 26.87 2.81 8.33
C HIS A 14 26.14 3.01 9.67
N TRP A 15 26.77 3.65 10.63
CA TRP A 15 26.27 3.83 11.99
C TRP A 15 24.93 4.55 12.05
N ASN A 16 24.67 5.50 11.15
CA ASN A 16 23.38 6.15 11.00
C ASN A 16 22.26 5.16 10.67
N ARG A 17 22.53 4.18 9.80
CA ARG A 17 21.56 3.11 9.46
C ARG A 17 21.37 2.15 10.63
N VAL A 18 22.45 1.83 11.36
CA VAL A 18 22.38 0.97 12.55
C VAL A 18 21.52 1.64 13.63
N SER A 19 21.71 2.93 13.89
CA SER A 19 20.91 3.68 14.84
C SER A 19 19.43 3.72 14.44
N ALA A 20 19.15 3.98 13.17
CA ALA A 20 17.78 3.95 12.65
C ALA A 20 17.14 2.55 12.76
N LEU A 21 17.92 1.49 12.52
CA LEU A 21 17.45 0.11 12.68
C LEU A 21 17.10 -0.22 14.13
N ILE A 22 17.93 0.18 15.09
CA ILE A 22 17.66 -0.04 16.53
C ILE A 22 16.34 0.60 16.91
N TRP A 23 16.12 1.84 16.47
CA TRP A 23 14.87 2.56 16.73
C TRP A 23 13.68 1.85 16.09
N ALA A 24 13.79 1.44 14.83
CA ALA A 24 12.72 0.73 14.12
C ALA A 24 12.40 -0.65 14.73
N LEU A 25 13.40 -1.36 15.26
CA LEU A 25 13.21 -2.63 15.95
C LEU A 25 12.49 -2.45 17.29
N ASP A 26 12.81 -1.41 18.06
CA ASP A 26 12.10 -1.12 19.30
C ASP A 26 10.64 -0.72 19.02
N GLU A 27 10.39 0.09 18.01
CA GLU A 27 9.04 0.43 17.54
C GLU A 27 8.27 -0.84 17.14
N ALA A 28 8.88 -1.71 16.32
CA ALA A 28 8.27 -2.96 15.88
C ALA A 28 7.94 -3.90 17.06
N ARG A 29 8.81 -3.94 18.08
CA ARG A 29 8.58 -4.71 19.30
C ARG A 29 7.36 -4.20 20.09
N ARG A 30 7.18 -2.88 20.17
CA ARG A 30 6.08 -2.24 20.93
C ARG A 30 4.74 -2.33 20.22
N VAL A 31 4.70 -2.07 18.93
CA VAL A 31 3.44 -1.88 18.19
C VAL A 31 3.27 -2.76 16.95
N GLY A 32 4.31 -3.50 16.55
CA GLY A 32 4.34 -4.25 15.29
C GLY A 32 3.19 -5.22 15.10
N GLY A 33 2.80 -5.95 16.15
CA GLY A 33 1.67 -6.89 16.09
C GLY A 33 0.33 -6.21 15.79
N LYS A 34 0.06 -5.08 16.45
CA LYS A 34 -1.16 -4.27 16.23
C LYS A 34 -1.16 -3.65 14.84
N TYR A 35 0.00 -3.14 14.41
CA TYR A 35 0.18 -2.58 13.08
C TYR A 35 -0.05 -3.62 11.99
N ALA A 36 0.57 -4.80 12.09
CA ALA A 36 0.42 -5.87 11.11
C ALA A 36 -1.03 -6.35 10.99
N ALA A 37 -1.71 -6.53 12.10
CA ALA A 37 -3.13 -6.90 12.11
C ALA A 37 -4.00 -5.85 11.40
N GLN A 38 -3.74 -4.56 11.64
CA GLN A 38 -4.46 -3.48 10.97
C GLN A 38 -4.15 -3.41 9.48
N VAL A 39 -2.90 -3.63 9.08
CA VAL A 39 -2.50 -3.70 7.66
C VAL A 39 -3.27 -4.79 6.94
N ILE A 40 -3.35 -5.98 7.51
CA ILE A 40 -4.10 -7.10 6.93
C ILE A 40 -5.61 -6.80 6.85
N ALA A 41 -6.18 -6.19 7.89
CA ALA A 41 -7.59 -5.79 7.87
C ALA A 41 -7.88 -4.77 6.77
N ASN A 42 -7.02 -3.77 6.62
CA ASN A 42 -7.13 -2.74 5.60
C ASN A 42 -6.98 -3.33 4.18
N SER A 43 -6.00 -4.21 3.96
CA SER A 43 -5.80 -4.81 2.63
C SER A 43 -6.96 -5.72 2.22
N LYS A 44 -7.55 -6.46 3.17
CA LYS A 44 -8.77 -7.24 2.91
C LYS A 44 -9.96 -6.35 2.54
N ALA A 45 -10.19 -5.28 3.28
CA ALA A 45 -11.28 -4.35 3.00
C ALA A 45 -11.09 -3.69 1.64
N LEU A 46 -9.88 -3.22 1.33
CA LEU A 46 -9.56 -2.64 0.03
C LEU A 46 -9.82 -3.64 -1.11
N ALA A 47 -9.30 -4.86 -0.99
CA ALA A 47 -9.45 -5.89 -2.03
C ALA A 47 -10.92 -6.26 -2.26
N LYS A 48 -11.70 -6.42 -1.19
CA LYS A 48 -13.13 -6.70 -1.24
C LYS A 48 -13.88 -5.58 -1.97
N SER A 49 -13.67 -4.34 -1.58
CA SER A 49 -14.36 -3.19 -2.16
C SER A 49 -13.96 -2.95 -3.63
N LEU A 50 -12.69 -3.21 -4.01
CA LEU A 50 -12.25 -3.17 -5.39
C LEU A 50 -12.97 -4.23 -6.23
N HIS A 51 -13.05 -5.47 -5.73
CA HIS A 51 -13.76 -6.57 -6.39
C HIS A 51 -15.24 -6.25 -6.58
N GLU A 52 -15.92 -5.82 -5.53
CA GLU A 52 -17.34 -5.39 -5.57
C GLU A 52 -17.57 -4.22 -6.54
N GLY A 53 -16.56 -3.36 -6.70
CA GLY A 53 -16.56 -2.26 -7.67
C GLY A 53 -16.29 -2.67 -9.12
N GLY A 54 -15.93 -3.95 -9.36
CA GLY A 54 -15.65 -4.51 -10.69
C GLY A 54 -14.20 -4.43 -11.13
N VAL A 55 -13.27 -4.06 -10.25
CA VAL A 55 -11.83 -4.17 -10.51
C VAL A 55 -11.42 -5.63 -10.35
N PRO A 56 -10.72 -6.24 -11.31
CA PRO A 56 -10.31 -7.64 -11.22
C PRO A 56 -9.23 -7.80 -10.13
N VAL A 57 -9.55 -8.58 -9.09
CA VAL A 57 -8.67 -8.87 -7.95
C VAL A 57 -8.43 -10.36 -7.83
N LYS A 58 -7.19 -10.77 -7.55
CA LYS A 58 -6.83 -12.18 -7.35
C LYS A 58 -7.29 -12.71 -5.99
N CYS A 59 -7.35 -14.03 -5.91
CA CYS A 59 -7.58 -14.78 -4.68
C CYS A 59 -8.92 -14.51 -3.98
N VAL A 60 -9.97 -14.21 -4.75
CA VAL A 60 -11.33 -13.94 -4.21
C VAL A 60 -11.81 -15.09 -3.33
N ASP A 61 -11.74 -16.34 -3.83
CA ASP A 61 -12.20 -17.56 -3.13
C ASP A 61 -11.39 -17.88 -1.86
N TYR A 62 -10.20 -17.29 -1.73
CA TYR A 62 -9.31 -17.46 -0.57
C TYR A 62 -9.36 -16.29 0.42
N GLY A 63 -10.35 -15.38 0.27
CA GLY A 63 -10.51 -14.20 1.12
C GLY A 63 -9.51 -13.09 0.80
N PHE A 64 -9.14 -12.97 -0.49
CA PHE A 64 -8.32 -11.93 -1.10
C PHE A 64 -6.84 -11.95 -0.71
N THR A 65 -6.51 -11.69 0.54
CA THR A 65 -5.11 -11.56 0.99
C THR A 65 -4.96 -11.85 2.48
N ARG A 66 -3.75 -12.29 2.87
CA ARG A 66 -3.29 -12.38 4.27
C ARG A 66 -2.04 -11.53 4.49
N SER A 67 -1.77 -10.57 3.61
CA SER A 67 -0.61 -9.69 3.66
C SER A 67 -1.01 -8.23 3.50
N HIS A 68 -0.02 -7.36 3.36
CA HIS A 68 -0.19 -5.95 3.08
C HIS A 68 -0.54 -5.62 1.63
N GLN A 69 -0.54 -6.62 0.74
CA GLN A 69 -0.69 -6.42 -0.69
C GLN A 69 -2.04 -6.93 -1.19
N VAL A 70 -2.65 -6.17 -2.08
CA VAL A 70 -3.75 -6.58 -2.95
C VAL A 70 -3.19 -6.80 -4.34
N PHE A 71 -3.49 -7.94 -4.95
CA PHE A 71 -3.06 -8.29 -6.30
C PHE A 71 -4.22 -8.09 -7.26
N LEU A 72 -4.00 -7.33 -8.32
CA LEU A 72 -4.95 -7.21 -9.42
C LEU A 72 -4.79 -8.39 -10.39
N ASP A 73 -5.89 -8.85 -10.99
CA ASP A 73 -5.89 -9.92 -11.98
C ASP A 73 -5.96 -9.35 -13.41
N MET A 74 -5.04 -8.46 -13.72
CA MET A 74 -4.85 -7.89 -15.06
C MET A 74 -3.70 -8.61 -15.75
N LYS A 75 -3.83 -8.89 -17.04
CA LYS A 75 -2.85 -9.70 -17.80
C LYS A 75 -2.03 -8.87 -18.78
N ASP A 76 -2.60 -7.79 -19.30
CA ASP A 76 -1.91 -6.93 -20.26
C ASP A 76 -1.06 -5.89 -19.52
N THR A 77 0.25 -5.94 -19.75
CA THR A 77 1.22 -5.01 -19.15
C THR A 77 0.91 -3.54 -19.51
N LYS A 78 0.49 -3.28 -20.76
CA LYS A 78 0.15 -1.92 -21.19
C LYS A 78 -1.09 -1.38 -20.49
N GLU A 79 -2.09 -2.25 -20.28
CA GLU A 79 -3.29 -1.88 -19.52
C GLU A 79 -2.94 -1.57 -18.07
N ILE A 80 -2.08 -2.38 -17.44
CA ILE A 80 -1.59 -2.17 -16.07
C ILE A 80 -0.84 -0.84 -15.95
N GLU A 81 0.11 -0.57 -16.84
CA GLU A 81 0.89 0.67 -16.85
C GLU A 81 -0.01 1.89 -17.06
N SER A 82 -0.93 1.81 -18.03
CA SER A 82 -1.90 2.88 -18.30
C SER A 82 -2.81 3.14 -17.10
N PHE A 83 -3.25 2.09 -16.41
CA PHE A 83 -4.08 2.24 -15.21
C PHE A 83 -3.29 2.84 -14.05
N ALA A 84 -2.06 2.41 -13.82
CA ALA A 84 -1.18 2.97 -12.80
C ALA A 84 -0.92 4.47 -13.05
N GLN A 85 -0.65 4.86 -14.31
CA GLN A 85 -0.46 6.26 -14.68
C GLN A 85 -1.71 7.10 -14.41
N ARG A 86 -2.89 6.61 -14.75
CA ARG A 86 -4.16 7.31 -14.48
C ARG A 86 -4.43 7.46 -12.99
N LEU A 87 -4.05 6.47 -12.18
CA LEU A 87 -4.13 6.57 -10.71
C LEU A 87 -3.15 7.62 -10.19
N GLU A 88 -1.92 7.68 -10.70
CA GLU A 88 -0.94 8.70 -10.35
C GLU A 88 -1.45 10.10 -10.71
N ASP A 89 -2.04 10.27 -11.89
CA ASP A 89 -2.69 11.51 -12.32
C ASP A 89 -3.84 11.92 -11.38
N ALA A 90 -4.47 10.96 -10.71
CA ALA A 90 -5.46 11.18 -9.67
C ALA A 90 -4.87 11.36 -8.26
N ASN A 91 -3.55 11.50 -8.10
CA ASN A 91 -2.84 11.51 -6.81
C ASN A 91 -3.02 10.22 -5.98
N ILE A 92 -3.26 9.10 -6.62
CA ILE A 92 -3.30 7.77 -6.02
C ILE A 92 -2.06 7.02 -6.49
N ILE A 93 -0.99 7.08 -5.70
CA ILE A 93 0.30 6.48 -6.07
C ILE A 93 0.29 5.00 -5.70
N VAL A 94 0.48 4.17 -6.72
CA VAL A 94 0.60 2.72 -6.61
C VAL A 94 1.88 2.24 -7.31
N ASP A 95 2.23 0.98 -7.14
CA ASP A 95 3.28 0.33 -7.92
C ASP A 95 2.82 0.22 -9.39
N HIS A 96 3.72 0.40 -10.35
CA HIS A 96 3.47 0.21 -11.79
C HIS A 96 3.28 -1.27 -12.21
N GLY A 97 3.01 -2.11 -11.24
CA GLY A 97 2.69 -3.52 -11.42
C GLY A 97 1.24 -3.82 -11.06
N ILE A 98 1.04 -5.03 -10.61
CA ILE A 98 -0.29 -5.58 -10.26
C ILE A 98 -0.57 -5.53 -8.75
N ARG A 99 0.19 -4.75 -7.96
CA ARG A 99 0.13 -4.76 -6.50
C ARG A 99 -0.25 -3.40 -5.93
N ILE A 100 -1.15 -3.41 -4.97
CA ILE A 100 -1.50 -2.23 -4.19
C ILE A 100 -1.19 -2.52 -2.72
N GLY A 101 -0.30 -1.72 -2.12
CA GLY A 101 0.12 -1.88 -0.72
C GLY A 101 -0.67 -0.98 0.23
N THR A 102 -0.91 -1.46 1.45
CA THR A 102 -1.67 -0.72 2.48
C THR A 102 -0.84 -0.30 3.68
N CYS A 103 0.48 -0.52 3.68
CA CYS A 103 1.36 -0.20 4.80
C CYS A 103 1.34 1.29 5.15
N GLU A 104 1.60 2.16 4.17
CA GLU A 104 1.71 3.60 4.39
C GLU A 104 0.39 4.21 4.87
N VAL A 105 -0.73 3.86 4.22
CA VAL A 105 -2.06 4.38 4.61
C VAL A 105 -2.47 3.90 6.00
N THR A 106 -2.08 2.68 6.38
CA THR A 106 -2.30 2.16 7.74
C THR A 106 -1.46 2.93 8.76
N ARG A 107 -0.19 3.20 8.45
CA ARG A 107 0.69 3.99 9.32
C ARG A 107 0.19 5.43 9.49
N ARG A 108 -0.54 5.95 8.51
CA ARG A 108 -1.25 7.23 8.58
C ARG A 108 -2.57 7.18 9.33
N GLY A 109 -3.00 6.02 9.79
CA GLY A 109 -4.17 5.83 10.64
C GLY A 109 -5.45 5.46 9.92
N MET A 110 -5.41 5.19 8.61
CA MET A 110 -6.58 4.70 7.89
C MET A 110 -7.03 3.33 8.41
N LYS A 111 -8.33 3.11 8.39
CA LYS A 111 -9.04 1.91 8.87
C LYS A 111 -9.80 1.25 7.72
N PRO A 112 -10.38 0.05 7.90
CA PRO A 112 -11.13 -0.63 6.85
C PRO A 112 -12.19 0.22 6.16
N ARG A 113 -12.95 1.04 6.91
CA ARG A 113 -13.94 1.97 6.35
C ARG A 113 -13.32 3.03 5.42
N ASP A 114 -12.10 3.45 5.70
CA ASP A 114 -11.40 4.41 4.84
C ASP A 114 -10.91 3.72 3.56
N MET A 115 -10.63 2.41 3.63
CA MET A 115 -10.26 1.60 2.46
C MET A 115 -11.42 1.45 1.47
N GLU A 116 -12.65 1.42 1.93
CA GLU A 116 -13.85 1.46 1.07
C GLU A 116 -13.87 2.75 0.25
N ARG A 117 -13.59 3.89 0.87
CA ARG A 117 -13.49 5.18 0.19
C ARG A 117 -12.31 5.25 -0.79
N VAL A 118 -11.16 4.67 -0.41
CA VAL A 118 -10.01 4.56 -1.32
C VAL A 118 -10.35 3.68 -2.52
N ALA A 119 -11.02 2.54 -2.29
CA ALA A 119 -11.48 1.66 -3.35
C ALA A 119 -12.45 2.37 -4.31
N GLU A 120 -13.40 3.14 -3.80
CA GLU A 120 -14.34 3.92 -4.62
C GLU A 120 -13.58 4.84 -5.59
N LEU A 121 -12.58 5.57 -5.12
CA LEU A 121 -11.78 6.45 -5.95
C LEU A 121 -10.99 5.66 -7.04
N ILE A 122 -10.43 4.52 -6.68
CA ILE A 122 -9.71 3.64 -7.61
C ILE A 122 -10.68 3.07 -8.66
N VAL A 123 -11.86 2.62 -8.25
CA VAL A 123 -12.90 2.09 -9.14
C VAL A 123 -13.36 3.14 -10.15
N ARG A 124 -13.54 4.39 -9.74
CA ARG A 124 -13.92 5.49 -10.64
C ARG A 124 -12.87 5.72 -11.72
N VAL A 125 -11.58 5.72 -11.36
CA VAL A 125 -10.48 5.80 -12.33
C VAL A 125 -10.48 4.57 -13.25
N TYR A 126 -10.69 3.36 -12.70
CA TYR A 126 -10.78 2.14 -13.48
C TYR A 126 -11.89 2.19 -14.52
N LYS A 127 -13.06 2.69 -14.13
CA LYS A 127 -14.24 2.86 -15.01
C LYS A 127 -14.12 4.01 -16.02
N GLY A 128 -12.99 4.71 -16.05
CA GLY A 128 -12.72 5.73 -17.06
C GLY A 128 -13.06 7.15 -16.65
N GLU A 129 -13.39 7.41 -15.39
CA GLU A 129 -13.56 8.79 -14.94
C GLU A 129 -12.26 9.57 -15.07
N GLU A 130 -12.38 10.85 -15.41
CA GLU A 130 -11.24 11.74 -15.59
C GLU A 130 -10.43 11.90 -14.28
N PRO A 131 -9.12 11.59 -14.29
CA PRO A 131 -8.28 11.63 -13.09
C PRO A 131 -8.32 12.97 -12.34
N ALA A 132 -8.44 14.08 -13.05
CA ALA A 132 -8.48 15.42 -12.46
C ALA A 132 -9.68 15.64 -11.51
N LYS A 133 -10.81 14.97 -11.76
CA LYS A 133 -11.99 15.02 -10.89
C LYS A 133 -11.74 14.22 -9.61
N VAL A 134 -11.20 13.02 -9.75
CA VAL A 134 -10.86 12.12 -8.63
C VAL A 134 -9.76 12.70 -7.75
N ARG A 135 -8.76 13.37 -8.34
CA ARG A 135 -7.62 14.01 -7.65
C ARG A 135 -8.05 14.91 -6.50
N ARG A 136 -9.09 15.71 -6.67
CA ARG A 136 -9.56 16.64 -5.63
C ARG A 136 -10.05 15.88 -4.39
N GLU A 137 -10.78 14.80 -4.60
CA GLU A 137 -11.32 13.98 -3.53
C GLU A 137 -10.22 13.13 -2.86
N ALA A 138 -9.32 12.54 -3.65
CA ALA A 138 -8.16 11.83 -3.14
C ALA A 138 -7.30 12.72 -2.24
N THR A 139 -7.02 13.94 -2.69
CA THR A 139 -6.28 14.94 -1.90
C THR A 139 -7.03 15.33 -0.63
N LYS A 140 -8.35 15.53 -0.70
CA LYS A 140 -9.17 15.86 0.47
C LYS A 140 -9.18 14.70 1.49
N LEU A 141 -9.32 13.46 1.01
CA LEU A 141 -9.23 12.27 1.86
C LEU A 141 -7.87 12.17 2.53
N ARG A 142 -6.79 12.28 1.78
CA ARG A 142 -5.40 12.21 2.29
C ARG A 142 -5.13 13.23 3.39
N ARG A 143 -5.62 14.45 3.28
CA ARG A 143 -5.42 15.53 4.27
C ARG A 143 -6.03 15.24 5.64
N GLN A 144 -6.94 14.30 5.76
CA GLN A 144 -7.53 13.90 7.05
C GLN A 144 -6.57 13.02 7.88
N PHE A 145 -5.50 12.49 7.26
CA PHE A 145 -4.57 11.53 7.86
C PHE A 145 -3.15 12.09 7.93
N ASN A 146 -2.96 13.12 8.76
CA ASN A 146 -1.69 13.86 8.85
C ASN A 146 -0.74 13.31 9.92
N ARG A 147 -1.21 12.44 10.80
CA ARG A 147 -0.41 11.87 11.88
C ARG A 147 0.23 10.58 11.45
N ILE A 148 1.41 10.29 12.00
CA ILE A 148 2.02 8.97 11.94
C ILE A 148 1.58 8.23 13.20
N LEU A 149 0.97 7.06 13.03
CA LEU A 149 0.59 6.18 14.11
C LEU A 149 1.51 4.94 14.12
N TYR A 150 1.46 4.18 15.21
CA TYR A 150 2.30 2.99 15.39
C TYR A 150 3.79 3.35 15.50
N THR A 151 4.12 4.34 16.31
CA THR A 151 5.47 4.76 16.67
C THR A 151 5.78 4.48 18.14
#